data_1cb5094c9bd37870d27bd5144fb255df
#
_entry.id   1cb5094c9bd37870d27bd5144fb255df
#
_cell.length_a   1.000
_cell.length_b   1.000
_cell.length_c   1.000
_cell.angle_alpha   90.00
_cell.angle_beta   90.00
_cell.angle_gamma   90.00
#
_symmetry.space_group_name_H-M   'P 1'
#
loop_
_entity.id
_entity.type
_entity.pdbx_description
1 polymer ?
#
loop_
_entity_poly.entity_id
_entity_poly.type
_entity_poly.pdbx_seq_one_letter_code
_entity_poly.pdbx_strand_id
1 'polypeptide(L)'
;MTVKLKQETKANANPNAPTSETVLSVKHWTDTLFSFTMTRPASFRFRSGEFVMIGLEKEDGKPLLRAYSMASPAWDESLEFFSIKVENGPLTSRLQKIQEGDQILLGRKPTGTLVMDALTPGKRLFLLSTGTGFAPFASIIRDLETYEKFEQVIVTHTCRNVAELGYSKQVVEETKNHEYL
;
A
#
# COMPACT_ATOMS: atom_id res chain seq x y z
N MET A 1 55.65 7.23 -7.65
CA MET A 1 54.38 7.91 -7.28
C MET A 1 53.33 6.82 -7.08
N THR A 2 53.02 6.51 -5.82
CA THR A 2 52.05 5.44 -5.48
C THR A 2 50.75 6.10 -5.11
N VAL A 3 49.73 5.97 -5.96
CA VAL A 3 48.40 6.50 -5.70
C VAL A 3 47.69 5.48 -4.79
N LYS A 4 47.43 5.86 -3.52
CA LYS A 4 46.55 5.10 -2.60
C LYS A 4 45.10 5.46 -2.95
N LEU A 5 44.37 4.53 -3.54
CA LEU A 5 42.92 4.56 -3.62
C LEU A 5 42.34 4.50 -2.20
N LYS A 6 41.68 5.54 -1.76
CA LYS A 6 40.82 5.50 -0.57
C LYS A 6 39.65 4.57 -0.85
N GLN A 7 39.65 3.41 -0.21
CA GLN A 7 38.43 2.61 -0.09
C GLN A 7 37.46 3.38 0.83
N GLU A 8 36.40 3.91 0.25
CA GLU A 8 35.26 4.36 1.04
C GLU A 8 34.65 3.13 1.72
N THR A 9 34.82 3.07 3.04
CA THR A 9 34.15 2.10 3.89
C THR A 9 32.64 2.34 3.75
N LYS A 10 31.94 1.46 3.02
CA LYS A 10 30.49 1.33 3.12
C LYS A 10 30.15 1.12 4.60
N ALA A 11 29.60 2.16 5.22
CA ALA A 11 29.03 2.06 6.56
C ALA A 11 28.13 0.82 6.57
N ASN A 12 28.23 -0.01 7.63
CA ASN A 12 27.39 -1.18 7.87
C ASN A 12 25.92 -0.69 7.95
N ALA A 13 25.26 -0.61 6.79
CA ALA A 13 23.85 -0.25 6.73
C ALA A 13 23.07 -1.36 7.42
N ASN A 14 22.26 -1.00 8.42
CA ASN A 14 21.37 -1.94 9.09
C ASN A 14 20.50 -2.65 8.03
N PRO A 15 20.60 -3.98 7.84
CA PRO A 15 19.87 -4.69 6.80
C PRO A 15 18.35 -4.61 6.98
N ASN A 16 17.88 -4.25 8.17
CA ASN A 16 16.47 -4.05 8.50
C ASN A 16 16.01 -2.59 8.40
N ALA A 17 16.89 -1.67 8.04
CA ALA A 17 16.50 -0.27 7.85
C ALA A 17 15.48 -0.16 6.69
N PRO A 18 14.46 0.69 6.82
CA PRO A 18 13.53 0.95 5.72
C PRO A 18 14.27 1.50 4.50
N THR A 19 13.74 1.21 3.32
CA THR A 19 14.17 1.88 2.08
C THR A 19 13.43 3.20 1.90
N SER A 20 13.98 4.08 1.08
CA SER A 20 13.32 5.31 0.67
C SER A 20 12.75 5.13 -0.73
N GLU A 21 11.45 5.32 -0.88
CA GLU A 21 10.72 5.13 -2.12
C GLU A 21 10.08 6.44 -2.57
N THR A 22 10.03 6.67 -3.87
CA THR A 22 9.53 7.91 -4.45
C THR A 22 8.03 7.84 -4.68
N VAL A 23 7.29 8.86 -4.26
CA VAL A 23 5.87 9.05 -4.58
C VAL A 23 5.71 9.30 -6.07
N LEU A 24 4.87 8.51 -6.72
CA LEU A 24 4.58 8.58 -8.15
C LEU A 24 3.32 9.38 -8.45
N SER A 25 2.32 9.28 -7.57
CA SER A 25 1.08 10.04 -7.71
C SER A 25 0.38 10.20 -6.35
N VAL A 26 -0.42 11.24 -6.22
CA VAL A 26 -1.30 11.47 -5.06
C VAL A 26 -2.68 11.88 -5.56
N LYS A 27 -3.73 11.25 -5.02
CA LYS A 27 -5.11 11.60 -5.34
C LYS A 27 -5.92 11.84 -4.07
N HIS A 28 -6.45 13.03 -3.93
CA HIS A 28 -7.37 13.40 -2.85
C HIS A 28 -8.82 13.10 -3.29
N TRP A 29 -9.50 12.23 -2.55
CA TRP A 29 -10.86 11.80 -2.83
C TRP A 29 -11.91 12.68 -2.15
N THR A 30 -11.59 13.07 -0.91
CA THR A 30 -12.37 13.97 -0.08
C THR A 30 -11.44 14.80 0.79
N ASP A 31 -12.01 15.67 1.62
CA ASP A 31 -11.22 16.41 2.63
C ASP A 31 -10.56 15.47 3.65
N THR A 32 -11.05 14.23 3.78
CA THR A 32 -10.57 13.26 4.79
C THR A 32 -9.88 12.03 4.19
N LEU A 33 -9.97 11.79 2.87
CA LEU A 33 -9.45 10.59 2.22
C LEU A 33 -8.52 10.92 1.06
N PHE A 34 -7.46 10.14 0.93
CA PHE A 34 -6.54 10.20 -0.20
C PHE A 34 -5.91 8.83 -0.48
N SER A 35 -5.45 8.62 -1.69
CA SER A 35 -4.58 7.51 -2.07
C SER A 35 -3.31 8.04 -2.71
N PHE A 36 -2.27 7.25 -2.69
CA PHE A 36 -1.03 7.57 -3.37
C PHE A 36 -0.35 6.29 -3.86
N THR A 37 0.43 6.43 -4.91
CA THR A 37 1.31 5.38 -5.41
C THR A 37 2.76 5.77 -5.18
N MET A 38 3.62 4.78 -4.99
CA MET A 38 5.07 4.99 -4.88
C MET A 38 5.83 3.86 -5.56
N THR A 39 7.13 4.07 -5.79
CA THR A 39 8.02 3.06 -6.35
C THR A 39 8.03 1.79 -5.49
N ARG A 40 8.24 0.65 -6.16
CA ARG A 40 8.39 -0.66 -5.52
C ARG A 40 9.80 -1.18 -5.78
N PRO A 41 10.60 -1.49 -4.74
CA PRO A 41 11.90 -2.12 -4.94
C PRO A 41 11.77 -3.44 -5.70
N ALA A 42 12.65 -3.68 -6.66
CA ALA A 42 12.62 -4.91 -7.47
C ALA A 42 12.69 -6.21 -6.65
N SER A 43 13.23 -6.15 -5.44
CA SER A 43 13.31 -7.28 -4.50
C SER A 43 12.11 -7.39 -3.55
N PHE A 44 11.21 -6.39 -3.52
CA PHE A 44 10.07 -6.37 -2.60
C PHE A 44 8.97 -7.32 -3.08
N ARG A 45 8.70 -8.36 -2.29
CA ARG A 45 7.66 -9.37 -2.57
C ARG A 45 6.63 -9.34 -1.46
N PHE A 46 5.36 -9.41 -1.83
CA PHE A 46 4.23 -9.49 -0.90
C PHE A 46 3.10 -10.30 -1.55
N ARG A 47 2.14 -10.71 -0.75
CA ARG A 47 0.88 -11.33 -1.19
C ARG A 47 -0.24 -10.30 -1.11
N SER A 48 -1.15 -10.34 -2.05
CA SER A 48 -2.32 -9.45 -2.06
C SER A 48 -3.10 -9.58 -0.76
N GLY A 49 -3.37 -8.42 -0.11
CA GLY A 49 -3.99 -8.33 1.21
C GLY A 49 -3.04 -8.12 2.39
N GLU A 50 -1.72 -8.29 2.21
CA GLU A 50 -0.73 -7.98 3.24
C GLU A 50 -0.60 -6.47 3.48
N PHE A 51 0.01 -6.11 4.61
CA PHE A 51 0.39 -4.75 4.97
C PHE A 51 1.91 -4.64 5.13
N VAL A 52 2.40 -3.41 5.11
CA VAL A 52 3.79 -3.09 5.36
C VAL A 52 3.90 -1.83 6.23
N MET A 53 5.04 -1.66 6.89
CA MET A 53 5.33 -0.43 7.63
C MET A 53 5.78 0.65 6.66
N ILE A 54 5.06 1.76 6.59
CA ILE A 54 5.48 2.95 5.83
C ILE A 54 5.50 4.18 6.72
N GLY A 55 6.21 5.21 6.30
CA GLY A 55 6.22 6.47 7.02
C GLY A 55 7.21 7.49 6.52
N LEU A 56 7.55 8.41 7.40
CA LEU A 56 8.40 9.56 7.13
C LEU A 56 9.50 9.67 8.18
N GLU A 57 10.60 10.32 7.79
CA GLU A 57 11.65 10.66 8.73
C GLU A 57 11.19 11.80 9.65
N LYS A 58 11.46 11.68 10.94
CA LYS A 58 11.26 12.77 11.91
C LYS A 58 12.40 13.78 11.82
N GLU A 59 12.23 14.92 12.49
CA GLU A 59 13.26 15.96 12.58
C GLU A 59 14.57 15.46 13.24
N ASP A 60 14.47 14.45 14.12
CA ASP A 60 15.62 13.81 14.76
C ASP A 60 16.29 12.71 13.90
N GLY A 61 15.91 12.59 12.64
CA GLY A 61 16.43 11.58 11.70
C GLY A 61 15.89 10.17 11.92
N LYS A 62 14.99 9.95 12.89
CA LYS A 62 14.44 8.63 13.15
C LYS A 62 13.18 8.35 12.31
N PRO A 63 12.98 7.11 11.87
CA PRO A 63 11.77 6.77 11.14
C PRO A 63 10.53 6.81 12.04
N LEU A 64 9.47 7.41 11.54
CA LEU A 64 8.11 7.31 12.08
C LEU A 64 7.28 6.44 11.16
N LEU A 65 7.12 5.18 11.50
CA LEU A 65 6.44 4.18 10.69
C LEU A 65 5.10 3.78 11.30
N ARG A 66 4.14 3.43 10.43
CA ARG A 66 2.85 2.81 10.79
C ARG A 66 2.52 1.72 9.77
N ALA A 67 1.72 0.76 10.21
CA ALA A 67 1.22 -0.31 9.35
C ALA A 67 0.18 0.23 8.37
N TYR A 68 0.37 -0.07 7.09
CA TYR A 68 -0.55 0.27 6.00
C TYR A 68 -0.77 -0.95 5.12
N SER A 69 -2.03 -1.31 4.93
CA SER A 69 -2.38 -2.32 3.94
C SER A 69 -2.06 -1.83 2.54
N MET A 70 -1.41 -2.66 1.75
CA MET A 70 -1.19 -2.39 0.34
C MET A 70 -2.51 -2.53 -0.40
N ALA A 71 -2.84 -1.52 -1.18
CA ALA A 71 -4.05 -1.50 -2.00
C ALA A 71 -3.78 -2.03 -3.42
N SER A 72 -2.52 -1.92 -3.90
CA SER A 72 -2.07 -2.56 -5.13
C SER A 72 -2.04 -4.08 -4.99
N PRO A 73 -2.32 -4.85 -6.06
CA PRO A 73 -2.15 -6.30 -6.07
C PRO A 73 -0.66 -6.68 -6.10
N ALA A 74 -0.37 -7.95 -5.77
CA ALA A 74 1.01 -8.44 -5.65
C ALA A 74 1.82 -8.42 -6.96
N TRP A 75 1.16 -8.40 -8.11
CA TRP A 75 1.78 -8.36 -9.45
C TRP A 75 2.10 -6.93 -9.94
N ASP A 76 1.51 -5.88 -9.32
CA ASP A 76 1.73 -4.49 -9.74
C ASP A 76 3.21 -4.08 -9.55
N GLU A 77 3.72 -3.24 -10.44
CA GLU A 77 5.08 -2.72 -10.39
C GLU A 77 5.25 -1.56 -9.41
N SER A 78 4.16 -0.98 -8.95
CA SER A 78 4.10 0.08 -7.95
C SER A 78 3.40 -0.37 -6.66
N LEU A 79 3.55 0.40 -5.60
CA LEU A 79 2.81 0.20 -4.35
C LEU A 79 1.77 1.30 -4.20
N GLU A 80 0.51 0.91 -4.04
CA GLU A 80 -0.59 1.82 -3.78
C GLU A 80 -1.08 1.70 -2.35
N PHE A 81 -1.42 2.85 -1.75
CA PHE A 81 -1.97 2.96 -0.40
C PHE A 81 -3.20 3.86 -0.39
N PHE A 82 -4.18 3.48 0.43
CA PHE A 82 -5.39 4.27 0.68
C PHE A 82 -5.45 4.67 2.15
N SER A 83 -5.54 5.96 2.42
CA SER A 83 -5.35 6.53 3.75
C SER A 83 -6.39 7.57 4.11
N ILE A 84 -6.63 7.70 5.41
CA ILE A 84 -7.41 8.77 6.01
C ILE A 84 -6.49 9.92 6.42
N LYS A 85 -6.98 11.16 6.28
CA LYS A 85 -6.33 12.37 6.79
C LYS A 85 -6.77 12.58 8.24
N VAL A 86 -5.82 12.46 9.18
CA VAL A 86 -6.05 12.76 10.59
C VAL A 86 -5.23 13.99 10.95
N GLU A 87 -5.90 15.09 11.26
CA GLU A 87 -5.30 16.41 11.43
C GLU A 87 -4.15 16.40 12.45
N ASN A 88 -4.34 15.77 13.59
CA ASN A 88 -3.35 15.70 14.67
C ASN A 88 -2.65 14.33 14.76
N GLY A 89 -2.78 13.49 13.75
CA GLY A 89 -2.10 12.19 13.70
C GLY A 89 -0.59 12.36 13.52
N PRO A 90 0.26 11.70 14.33
CA PRO A 90 1.72 11.88 14.26
C PRO A 90 2.31 11.68 12.87
N LEU A 91 1.81 10.71 12.10
CA LEU A 91 2.24 10.44 10.74
C LEU A 91 1.29 11.06 9.71
N THR A 92 -0.03 10.86 9.86
CA THR A 92 -1.02 11.21 8.85
C THR A 92 -1.13 12.72 8.63
N SER A 93 -0.88 13.56 9.63
CA SER A 93 -0.84 15.03 9.48
C SER A 93 0.24 15.50 8.50
N ARG A 94 1.31 14.71 8.34
CA ARG A 94 2.41 14.96 7.39
C ARG A 94 2.18 14.17 6.09
N LEU A 95 1.80 12.90 6.18
CA LEU A 95 1.60 12.02 5.04
C LEU A 95 0.51 12.55 4.07
N GLN A 96 -0.54 13.20 4.59
CA GLN A 96 -1.58 13.82 3.76
C GLN A 96 -1.11 15.00 2.89
N LYS A 97 0.11 15.51 3.13
CA LYS A 97 0.72 16.65 2.42
C LYS A 97 1.76 16.24 1.39
N ILE A 98 2.02 14.95 1.25
CA ILE A 98 3.00 14.45 0.27
C ILE A 98 2.58 14.83 -1.14
N GLN A 99 3.57 14.98 -1.98
CA GLN A 99 3.43 15.29 -3.40
C GLN A 99 4.26 14.31 -4.23
N GLU A 100 4.00 14.27 -5.53
CA GLU A 100 4.81 13.53 -6.47
C GLU A 100 6.29 13.95 -6.37
N GLY A 101 7.19 12.96 -6.31
CA GLY A 101 8.62 13.15 -6.11
C GLY A 101 9.07 13.10 -4.64
N ASP A 102 8.17 13.21 -3.67
CA ASP A 102 8.50 13.07 -2.25
C ASP A 102 8.98 11.67 -1.90
N GLN A 103 9.73 11.56 -0.80
CA GLN A 103 10.29 10.29 -0.34
C GLN A 103 9.48 9.74 0.84
N ILE A 104 9.12 8.45 0.75
CA ILE A 104 8.44 7.70 1.81
C ILE A 104 9.32 6.53 2.23
N LEU A 105 9.44 6.33 3.54
CA LEU A 105 10.14 5.18 4.10
C LEU A 105 9.26 3.94 3.98
N LEU A 106 9.83 2.87 3.40
CA LEU A 106 9.19 1.56 3.24
C LEU A 106 9.91 0.51 4.09
N GLY A 107 9.18 -0.13 4.99
CA GLY A 107 9.68 -1.29 5.74
C GLY A 107 9.96 -2.46 4.80
N ARG A 108 10.95 -3.26 5.13
CA ARG A 108 11.42 -4.35 4.24
C ARG A 108 10.56 -5.60 4.26
N LYS A 109 9.73 -5.78 5.30
CA LYS A 109 8.98 -7.02 5.51
C LYS A 109 7.49 -6.76 5.49
N PRO A 110 6.79 -7.12 4.38
CA PRO A 110 5.35 -7.21 4.38
C PRO A 110 4.90 -8.37 5.29
N THR A 111 3.71 -8.25 5.84
CA THR A 111 3.13 -9.25 6.73
C THR A 111 1.61 -9.12 6.75
N GLY A 112 0.94 -10.12 7.29
CA GLY A 112 -0.51 -10.17 7.42
C GLY A 112 -1.04 -11.57 7.13
N THR A 113 -2.26 -11.81 7.57
CA THR A 113 -2.94 -13.10 7.41
C THR A 113 -4.19 -12.99 6.55
N LEU A 114 -4.52 -11.78 6.07
CA LEU A 114 -5.62 -11.55 5.14
C LEU A 114 -5.12 -11.79 3.70
N VAL A 115 -4.87 -13.05 3.39
CA VAL A 115 -4.28 -13.49 2.11
C VAL A 115 -5.04 -14.70 1.59
N MET A 116 -5.01 -14.92 0.28
CA MET A 116 -5.73 -16.03 -0.34
C MET A 116 -5.29 -17.41 0.16
N ASP A 117 -4.01 -17.57 0.50
CA ASP A 117 -3.49 -18.83 1.07
C ASP A 117 -4.14 -19.23 2.40
N ALA A 118 -4.65 -18.26 3.16
CA ALA A 118 -5.33 -18.50 4.44
C ALA A 118 -6.80 -18.91 4.28
N LEU A 119 -7.36 -18.88 3.06
CA LEU A 119 -8.76 -19.15 2.79
C LEU A 119 -8.94 -20.50 2.09
N THR A 120 -9.93 -21.25 2.53
CA THR A 120 -10.38 -22.46 1.82
C THR A 120 -11.18 -22.04 0.58
N PRO A 121 -10.91 -22.61 -0.60
CA PRO A 121 -11.69 -22.36 -1.81
C PRO A 121 -13.19 -22.62 -1.60
N GLY A 122 -14.03 -21.85 -2.26
CA GLY A 122 -15.48 -21.96 -2.10
C GLY A 122 -16.27 -21.21 -3.16
N LYS A 123 -17.59 -21.26 -3.06
CA LYS A 123 -18.46 -20.59 -4.03
C LYS A 123 -18.44 -19.07 -3.90
N ARG A 124 -18.35 -18.54 -2.65
CA ARG A 124 -18.48 -17.11 -2.40
C ARG A 124 -17.42 -16.62 -1.43
N LEU A 125 -16.78 -15.51 -1.80
CA LEU A 125 -15.94 -14.72 -0.92
C LEU A 125 -16.67 -13.43 -0.57
N PHE A 126 -16.86 -13.15 0.72
CA PHE A 126 -17.42 -11.90 1.21
C PHE A 126 -16.31 -11.04 1.78
N LEU A 127 -16.14 -9.85 1.22
CA LEU A 127 -15.17 -8.83 1.64
C LEU A 127 -15.95 -7.63 2.21
N LEU A 128 -16.02 -7.55 3.54
CA LEU A 128 -16.83 -6.56 4.25
C LEU A 128 -15.94 -5.48 4.84
N SER A 129 -16.00 -4.25 4.34
CA SER A 129 -15.13 -3.16 4.75
C SER A 129 -15.87 -1.90 5.17
N THR A 130 -15.19 -1.10 6.00
CA THR A 130 -15.55 0.27 6.32
C THR A 130 -14.36 1.21 6.11
N GLY A 131 -14.58 2.41 5.57
CA GLY A 131 -13.56 3.43 5.40
C GLY A 131 -12.30 2.90 4.69
N THR A 132 -11.12 3.22 5.20
CA THR A 132 -9.83 2.79 4.62
C THR A 132 -9.54 1.29 4.80
N GLY A 133 -10.36 0.55 5.54
CA GLY A 133 -10.31 -0.92 5.60
C GLY A 133 -10.59 -1.59 4.25
N PHE A 134 -11.02 -0.83 3.25
CA PHE A 134 -11.15 -1.31 1.88
C PHE A 134 -9.78 -1.57 1.19
N ALA A 135 -8.68 -0.96 1.65
CA ALA A 135 -7.36 -1.07 1.02
C ALA A 135 -6.89 -2.52 0.76
N PRO A 136 -6.86 -3.44 1.75
CA PRO A 136 -6.47 -4.82 1.49
C PRO A 136 -7.42 -5.54 0.54
N PHE A 137 -8.70 -5.18 0.53
CA PHE A 137 -9.67 -5.76 -0.41
C PHE A 137 -9.48 -5.23 -1.83
N ALA A 138 -9.05 -3.98 -1.99
CA ALA A 138 -8.64 -3.46 -3.28
C ALA A 138 -7.49 -4.26 -3.89
N SER A 139 -6.53 -4.69 -3.06
CA SER A 139 -5.44 -5.57 -3.48
C SER A 139 -5.97 -6.96 -3.89
N ILE A 140 -6.81 -7.57 -3.06
CA ILE A 140 -7.36 -8.91 -3.25
C ILE A 140 -8.22 -9.01 -4.51
N ILE A 141 -9.16 -8.06 -4.74
CA ILE A 141 -10.07 -8.13 -5.90
C ILE A 141 -9.39 -7.85 -7.22
N ARG A 142 -8.18 -7.31 -7.23
CA ARG A 142 -7.36 -7.10 -8.41
C ARG A 142 -6.38 -8.27 -8.67
N ASP A 143 -6.42 -9.33 -7.85
CA ASP A 143 -5.56 -10.50 -7.98
C ASP A 143 -6.32 -11.68 -8.58
N LEU A 144 -5.80 -12.25 -9.67
CA LEU A 144 -6.38 -13.39 -10.38
C LEU A 144 -6.61 -14.60 -9.47
N GLU A 145 -5.71 -14.86 -8.52
CA GLU A 145 -5.84 -15.97 -7.58
C GLU A 145 -7.18 -15.95 -6.82
N THR A 146 -7.73 -14.75 -6.60
CA THR A 146 -9.04 -14.59 -5.95
C THR A 146 -10.16 -15.26 -6.73
N TYR A 147 -10.14 -15.15 -8.06
CA TYR A 147 -11.17 -15.69 -8.95
C TYR A 147 -10.91 -17.15 -9.34
N GLU A 148 -9.69 -17.63 -9.16
CA GLU A 148 -9.38 -19.06 -9.27
C GLU A 148 -9.93 -19.85 -8.06
N LYS A 149 -10.00 -19.22 -6.89
CA LYS A 149 -10.46 -19.83 -5.64
C LYS A 149 -11.96 -19.68 -5.37
N PHE A 150 -12.59 -18.64 -5.91
CA PHE A 150 -13.99 -18.30 -5.62
C PHE A 150 -14.77 -17.99 -6.90
N GLU A 151 -15.95 -18.62 -7.04
CA GLU A 151 -16.85 -18.39 -8.18
C GLU A 151 -17.49 -17.00 -8.17
N GLN A 152 -17.68 -16.43 -6.96
CA GLN A 152 -18.27 -15.11 -6.76
C GLN A 152 -17.49 -14.35 -5.67
N VAL A 153 -17.16 -13.11 -5.96
CA VAL A 153 -16.54 -12.17 -5.00
C VAL A 153 -17.53 -11.06 -4.72
N ILE A 154 -17.96 -10.95 -3.47
CA ILE A 154 -18.95 -9.98 -3.00
C ILE A 154 -18.24 -8.97 -2.13
N VAL A 155 -18.12 -7.74 -2.61
CA VAL A 155 -17.47 -6.64 -1.90
C VAL A 155 -18.51 -5.68 -1.36
N THR A 156 -18.44 -5.37 -0.07
CA THR A 156 -19.19 -4.28 0.53
C THR A 156 -18.25 -3.25 1.12
N HIS A 157 -18.57 -1.98 0.87
CA HIS A 157 -17.84 -0.86 1.42
C HIS A 157 -18.80 0.15 2.03
N THR A 158 -18.71 0.33 3.34
CA THR A 158 -19.57 1.24 4.10
C THR A 158 -18.76 2.49 4.49
N CYS A 159 -19.32 3.66 4.22
CA CYS A 159 -18.76 4.96 4.56
C CYS A 159 -19.83 5.86 5.17
N ARG A 160 -19.42 6.95 5.81
CA ARG A 160 -20.34 7.93 6.40
C ARG A 160 -21.04 8.76 5.32
N ASN A 161 -20.31 9.07 4.25
CA ASN A 161 -20.78 9.90 3.13
C ASN A 161 -20.56 9.19 1.80
N VAL A 162 -21.46 9.40 0.84
CA VAL A 162 -21.37 8.79 -0.51
C VAL A 162 -20.08 9.20 -1.23
N ALA A 163 -19.57 10.41 -1.02
CA ALA A 163 -18.31 10.87 -1.62
C ALA A 163 -17.10 10.03 -1.21
N GLU A 164 -17.11 9.44 -0.02
CA GLU A 164 -16.03 8.58 0.48
C GLU A 164 -15.94 7.23 -0.25
N LEU A 165 -16.95 6.86 -1.03
CA LEU A 165 -16.95 5.68 -1.89
C LEU A 165 -16.19 5.88 -3.21
N GLY A 166 -15.66 7.07 -3.48
CA GLY A 166 -15.01 7.40 -4.76
C GLY A 166 -13.88 6.42 -5.11
N TYR A 167 -12.98 6.16 -4.16
CA TYR A 167 -11.87 5.22 -4.35
C TYR A 167 -12.37 3.80 -4.68
N SER A 168 -13.24 3.24 -3.85
CA SER A 168 -13.72 1.88 -4.06
C SER A 168 -14.52 1.71 -5.35
N LYS A 169 -15.29 2.72 -5.74
CA LYS A 169 -15.98 2.72 -7.04
C LYS A 169 -15.00 2.65 -8.21
N GLN A 170 -13.95 3.48 -8.19
CA GLN A 170 -12.93 3.44 -9.22
C GLN A 170 -12.25 2.07 -9.29
N VAL A 171 -11.80 1.52 -8.16
CA VAL A 171 -11.14 0.21 -8.13
C VAL A 171 -12.04 -0.90 -8.65
N VAL A 172 -13.32 -0.92 -8.26
CA VAL A 172 -14.28 -1.94 -8.74
C VAL A 172 -14.53 -1.83 -10.25
N GLU A 173 -14.65 -0.60 -10.78
CA GLU A 173 -14.84 -0.40 -12.22
C GLU A 173 -13.59 -0.78 -13.03
N GLU A 174 -12.39 -0.45 -12.54
CA GLU A 174 -11.13 -0.87 -13.16
C GLU A 174 -11.01 -2.39 -13.17
N THR A 175 -11.37 -3.07 -12.06
CA THR A 175 -11.34 -4.53 -11.94
C THR A 175 -12.30 -5.20 -12.93
N LYS A 176 -13.55 -4.68 -13.05
CA LYS A 176 -14.53 -5.23 -13.99
C LYS A 176 -14.14 -5.11 -15.46
N ASN A 177 -13.35 -4.08 -15.78
CA ASN A 177 -12.90 -3.79 -17.14
C ASN A 177 -11.52 -4.38 -17.44
N HIS A 178 -10.92 -5.10 -16.50
CA HIS A 178 -9.61 -5.69 -16.68
C HIS A 178 -9.69 -6.91 -17.58
N GLU A 179 -8.82 -6.99 -18.60
CA GLU A 179 -8.88 -7.98 -19.67
C GLU A 179 -8.71 -9.43 -19.17
N TYR A 180 -8.13 -9.62 -17.99
CA TYR A 180 -7.81 -10.93 -17.42
C TYR A 180 -8.62 -11.30 -16.16
N LEU A 181 -9.62 -10.50 -15.77
CA LEU A 181 -10.47 -10.74 -14.59
C LEU A 181 -11.96 -11.02 -14.99
#